data_d6c6653f99e042f36bc4f3fa28690fb7
#
_entry.id   d6c6653f99e042f36bc4f3fa28690fb7
#
_cell.length_a   1.000
_cell.length_b   1.000
_cell.length_c   1.000
_cell.angle_alpha   90.00
_cell.angle_beta   90.00
_cell.angle_gamma   90.00
#
_symmetry.space_group_name_H-M   'P 1'
#
loop_
_entity.id
_entity.type
_entity.pdbx_description
1 polymer ?
#
loop_
_entity_poly.entity_id
_entity_poly.type
_entity_poly.pdbx_seq_one_letter_code
_entity_poly.pdbx_strand_id
1 'polypeptide(L)'
;MVIKLQEVLVCAYSSHFFPMSNNIESHLVENRVFKPSAGFSKSTVVSSLADYKKRYAASIKSPEKFWSGEAKELLWQKKWTRVLDWKMPFAKWFVGGKLNASENCLDRHLVGSRRNKAAIIWEGEPGEQRTLTYHQLHREVCIFANILKRNGVKVGDRVLIYMPLIPEAVVAMLACARIGAVHCVVFGGFSSESIKDRIADSGATIVVTADGGFRRGQIVTLKQNVDHALVGDTQVRRVIVFRRTNLEIQITEGRDVWWHREAQYVTSDCPPVALDSEHPLFILYTSGSTGKPKGILHTTGGYLTGTASTTKHVFDLKENDVYWCTADVGWITGHSYLVYGPLANGATCLLYEGAPNWPEPDRFWKLIAQYGVTILYTAPTAIRAFMKWGDEWPAKHDLSSLRLLGTVGEPINPEAWMWYYKTIGAGRCPIVDTWWQTETGAIMISPLPGATPLKPGTATLPFFGIDAAIVDDAGREVGPNEGGKLVIRKPWPAMLRSIHGDKPRYRKQYWSEVKGCYFTGDGARRDKDGYFWIVGRIDDVLNVAGHRLGTAE
;
A
#
# COMPACT_ATOMS: atom_id res chain seq x y z
N MET A 1 36.26 60.33 11.59
CA MET A 1 37.52 59.74 11.16
C MET A 1 37.22 58.74 10.07
N VAL A 2 37.60 59.10 8.87
CA VAL A 2 37.24 58.48 7.58
C VAL A 2 38.16 57.26 7.35
N ILE A 3 37.61 56.09 6.98
CA ILE A 3 38.40 55.04 6.33
C ILE A 3 37.70 54.60 5.05
N LYS A 4 38.46 54.69 3.98
CA LYS A 4 38.14 54.46 2.57
C LYS A 4 37.75 53.03 2.26
N LEU A 5 36.77 52.91 1.33
CA LEU A 5 36.52 51.73 0.53
C LEU A 5 37.69 51.45 -0.40
N GLN A 6 38.09 50.21 -0.51
CA GLN A 6 38.95 49.68 -1.56
C GLN A 6 38.19 48.79 -2.50
N GLU A 7 38.49 48.99 -3.76
CA GLU A 7 37.92 48.37 -4.95
C GLU A 7 37.98 46.85 -4.92
N VAL A 8 36.84 46.20 -5.26
CA VAL A 8 36.78 44.78 -5.58
C VAL A 8 36.71 44.64 -7.09
N LEU A 9 37.72 43.99 -7.64
CA LEU A 9 37.80 43.58 -9.05
C LEU A 9 36.52 42.89 -9.53
N VAL A 10 35.92 43.46 -10.58
CA VAL A 10 34.92 42.79 -11.39
C VAL A 10 35.64 41.83 -12.32
N CYS A 11 35.67 40.56 -11.97
CA CYS A 11 36.04 39.50 -12.90
C CYS A 11 34.81 39.23 -13.80
N ALA A 12 34.89 39.62 -15.05
CA ALA A 12 33.90 39.32 -16.07
C ALA A 12 33.90 37.79 -16.34
N TYR A 13 32.99 37.08 -15.72
CA TYR A 13 32.62 35.73 -16.14
C TYR A 13 31.72 35.84 -17.37
N SER A 14 32.25 35.43 -18.52
CA SER A 14 31.45 35.14 -19.69
C SER A 14 30.42 34.05 -19.35
N SER A 15 29.18 34.44 -19.21
CA SER A 15 28.06 33.52 -19.05
C SER A 15 27.86 32.73 -20.35
N HIS A 16 28.49 31.59 -20.43
CA HIS A 16 28.03 30.55 -21.32
C HIS A 16 26.73 30.00 -20.68
N PHE A 17 25.61 30.43 -21.20
CA PHE A 17 24.31 29.77 -20.93
C PHE A 17 24.38 28.38 -21.54
N PHE A 18 24.77 27.39 -20.74
CA PHE A 18 24.44 26.01 -21.03
C PHE A 18 22.93 25.90 -20.88
N PRO A 19 22.19 25.32 -21.84
CA PRO A 19 20.79 25.04 -21.64
C PRO A 19 20.65 24.13 -20.43
N MET A 20 19.93 24.57 -19.41
CA MET A 20 19.64 23.72 -18.24
C MET A 20 19.00 22.41 -18.74
N SER A 21 19.63 21.30 -18.47
CA SER A 21 19.04 19.99 -18.65
C SER A 21 17.80 19.91 -17.75
N ASN A 22 16.63 19.73 -18.34
CA ASN A 22 15.39 19.48 -17.59
C ASN A 22 15.33 18.07 -17.01
N ASN A 23 16.35 17.24 -17.28
CA ASN A 23 16.41 15.86 -16.80
C ASN A 23 16.82 15.81 -15.33
N ILE A 24 16.18 14.92 -14.59
CA ILE A 24 16.58 14.59 -13.21
C ILE A 24 17.88 13.78 -13.30
N GLU A 25 18.93 14.27 -12.66
CA GLU A 25 20.21 13.59 -12.61
C GLU A 25 20.31 12.74 -11.35
N SER A 26 20.92 11.57 -11.46
CA SER A 26 21.28 10.70 -10.34
C SER A 26 22.77 10.38 -10.43
N HIS A 27 23.51 10.74 -9.40
CA HIS A 27 24.94 10.47 -9.27
C HIS A 27 25.22 9.17 -8.51
N LEU A 28 24.21 8.46 -8.06
CA LEU A 28 24.34 7.21 -7.33
C LEU A 28 24.97 6.13 -8.20
N VAL A 29 26.19 5.70 -7.85
CA VAL A 29 26.89 4.57 -8.48
C VAL A 29 26.91 3.41 -7.50
N GLU A 30 26.20 2.32 -7.83
CA GLU A 30 26.16 1.11 -7.04
C GLU A 30 26.56 -0.10 -7.88
N ASN A 31 27.65 -0.75 -7.49
CA ASN A 31 28.23 -1.87 -8.23
C ASN A 31 28.02 -3.23 -7.53
N ARG A 32 27.55 -3.22 -6.29
CA ARG A 32 27.32 -4.47 -5.54
C ARG A 32 26.11 -5.21 -6.09
N VAL A 33 26.27 -6.51 -6.31
CA VAL A 33 25.20 -7.39 -6.80
C VAL A 33 25.06 -8.59 -5.90
N PHE A 34 23.86 -8.81 -5.40
CA PHE A 34 23.51 -9.94 -4.50
C PHE A 34 22.65 -10.93 -5.27
N LYS A 35 23.23 -12.05 -5.67
CA LYS A 35 22.50 -13.13 -6.36
C LYS A 35 21.61 -13.89 -5.38
N PRO A 36 20.42 -14.34 -5.78
CA PRO A 36 19.62 -15.26 -4.97
C PRO A 36 20.43 -16.53 -4.65
N SER A 37 20.33 -17.04 -3.42
CA SER A 37 20.98 -18.30 -3.08
C SER A 37 20.30 -19.48 -3.80
N ALA A 38 21.06 -20.50 -4.18
CA ALA A 38 20.52 -21.66 -4.88
C ALA A 38 19.43 -22.38 -4.06
N GLY A 39 19.57 -22.41 -2.74
CA GLY A 39 18.58 -23.01 -1.83
C GLY A 39 17.27 -22.23 -1.85
N PHE A 40 17.33 -20.90 -1.80
CA PHE A 40 16.15 -20.04 -1.86
C PHE A 40 15.45 -20.15 -3.22
N SER A 41 16.19 -20.04 -4.33
CA SER A 41 15.64 -20.12 -5.69
C SER A 41 14.88 -21.40 -5.96
N LYS A 42 15.36 -22.56 -5.48
CA LYS A 42 14.69 -23.86 -5.69
C LYS A 42 13.28 -23.93 -5.10
N SER A 43 13.01 -23.15 -4.05
CA SER A 43 11.72 -23.15 -3.34
C SER A 43 10.74 -22.09 -3.84
N THR A 44 11.15 -21.23 -4.80
CA THR A 44 10.34 -20.09 -5.25
C THR A 44 9.53 -20.39 -6.50
N VAL A 45 8.42 -19.64 -6.66
CA VAL A 45 7.53 -19.73 -7.83
C VAL A 45 8.25 -19.32 -9.12
N VAL A 46 9.19 -18.37 -9.02
CA VAL A 46 10.05 -17.91 -10.13
C VAL A 46 11.49 -18.09 -9.69
N SER A 47 12.16 -19.11 -10.23
CA SER A 47 13.42 -19.62 -9.69
C SER A 47 14.67 -19.09 -10.42
N SER A 48 14.52 -18.33 -11.50
CA SER A 48 15.66 -17.80 -12.26
C SER A 48 15.30 -16.54 -13.05
N LEU A 49 16.32 -15.73 -13.34
CA LEU A 49 16.17 -14.56 -14.22
C LEU A 49 15.72 -14.94 -15.64
N ALA A 50 16.13 -16.12 -16.12
CA ALA A 50 15.68 -16.63 -17.42
C ALA A 50 14.17 -16.95 -17.43
N ASP A 51 13.65 -17.56 -16.34
CA ASP A 51 12.21 -17.82 -16.18
C ASP A 51 11.44 -16.49 -16.05
N TYR A 52 11.95 -15.54 -15.26
CA TYR A 52 11.36 -14.20 -15.19
C TYR A 52 11.27 -13.57 -16.60
N LYS A 53 12.37 -13.50 -17.34
CA LYS A 53 12.40 -12.88 -18.69
C LYS A 53 11.40 -13.53 -19.65
N LYS A 54 11.30 -14.87 -19.62
CA LYS A 54 10.33 -15.63 -20.43
C LYS A 54 8.89 -15.27 -20.07
N ARG A 55 8.54 -15.28 -18.77
CA ARG A 55 7.19 -14.94 -18.28
C ARG A 55 6.86 -13.47 -18.52
N TYR A 56 7.80 -12.57 -18.28
CA TYR A 56 7.63 -11.14 -18.53
C TYR A 56 7.36 -10.87 -20.01
N ALA A 57 8.18 -11.39 -20.93
CA ALA A 57 7.96 -11.22 -22.36
C ALA A 57 6.59 -11.76 -22.81
N ALA A 58 6.18 -12.92 -22.29
CA ALA A 58 4.85 -13.50 -22.59
C ALA A 58 3.71 -12.62 -22.05
N SER A 59 3.86 -12.04 -20.85
CA SER A 59 2.86 -11.19 -20.22
C SER A 59 2.70 -9.85 -20.95
N ILE A 60 3.78 -9.28 -21.48
CA ILE A 60 3.75 -8.03 -22.27
C ILE A 60 3.18 -8.28 -23.67
N LYS A 61 3.50 -9.43 -24.29
CA LYS A 61 2.97 -9.81 -25.61
C LYS A 61 1.47 -10.07 -25.57
N SER A 62 0.97 -10.66 -24.48
CA SER A 62 -0.44 -11.04 -24.33
C SER A 62 -0.98 -10.73 -22.93
N PRO A 63 -1.12 -9.42 -22.57
CA PRO A 63 -1.48 -9.02 -21.21
C PRO A 63 -2.86 -9.53 -20.77
N GLU A 64 -3.84 -9.56 -21.65
CA GLU A 64 -5.16 -10.10 -21.33
C GLU A 64 -5.11 -11.59 -20.98
N LYS A 65 -4.32 -12.39 -21.73
CA LYS A 65 -4.12 -13.81 -21.42
C LYS A 65 -3.44 -14.00 -20.07
N PHE A 66 -2.41 -13.21 -19.78
CA PHE A 66 -1.70 -13.25 -18.50
C PHE A 66 -2.65 -12.92 -17.34
N TRP A 67 -3.28 -11.75 -17.36
CA TRP A 67 -4.17 -11.32 -16.28
C TRP A 67 -5.42 -12.19 -16.14
N SER A 68 -5.92 -12.76 -17.24
CA SER A 68 -6.98 -13.77 -17.19
C SER A 68 -6.53 -15.04 -16.48
N GLY A 69 -5.25 -15.42 -16.60
CA GLY A 69 -4.65 -16.51 -15.85
C GLY A 69 -4.62 -16.23 -14.35
N GLU A 70 -4.08 -15.06 -13.95
CA GLU A 70 -4.00 -14.63 -12.56
C GLU A 70 -5.39 -14.50 -11.91
N ALA A 71 -6.38 -13.96 -12.64
CA ALA A 71 -7.73 -13.79 -12.14
C ALA A 71 -8.45 -15.13 -11.87
N LYS A 72 -8.07 -16.23 -12.52
CA LYS A 72 -8.63 -17.56 -12.26
C LYS A 72 -8.25 -18.12 -10.87
N GLU A 73 -7.22 -17.58 -10.25
CA GLU A 73 -6.84 -17.92 -8.88
C GLU A 73 -7.84 -17.39 -7.84
N LEU A 74 -8.74 -16.47 -8.23
CA LEU A 74 -9.79 -15.93 -7.39
C LEU A 74 -11.11 -16.66 -7.61
N LEU A 75 -11.99 -16.59 -6.59
CA LEU A 75 -13.34 -17.11 -6.66
C LEU A 75 -14.25 -16.08 -7.35
N TRP A 76 -14.82 -16.46 -8.49
CA TRP A 76 -15.76 -15.67 -9.26
C TRP A 76 -17.15 -16.33 -9.20
N GLN A 77 -18.15 -15.60 -8.71
CA GLN A 77 -19.53 -16.04 -8.72
C GLN A 77 -20.12 -16.04 -10.14
N LYS A 78 -19.60 -15.16 -11.00
CA LYS A 78 -19.83 -15.16 -12.44
C LYS A 78 -18.55 -14.80 -13.17
N LYS A 79 -18.13 -15.65 -14.13
CA LYS A 79 -16.96 -15.37 -14.96
C LYS A 79 -17.22 -14.19 -15.89
N TRP A 80 -16.18 -13.41 -16.18
CA TRP A 80 -16.19 -12.30 -17.13
C TRP A 80 -16.40 -12.76 -18.57
N THR A 81 -16.94 -11.88 -19.39
CA THR A 81 -17.13 -12.10 -20.85
C THR A 81 -15.98 -11.50 -21.65
N ARG A 82 -15.33 -10.44 -21.15
CA ARG A 82 -14.17 -9.79 -21.75
C ARG A 82 -13.18 -9.40 -20.65
N VAL A 83 -11.87 -9.62 -20.90
CA VAL A 83 -10.81 -9.37 -19.90
C VAL A 83 -10.59 -7.88 -19.73
N LEU A 84 -10.45 -7.14 -20.84
CA LEU A 84 -10.16 -5.71 -20.84
C LEU A 84 -11.06 -4.98 -21.83
N ASP A 85 -11.67 -3.87 -21.39
CA ASP A 85 -12.26 -2.83 -22.23
C ASP A 85 -11.52 -1.52 -21.97
N TRP A 86 -10.62 -1.16 -22.88
CA TRP A 86 -9.78 0.01 -22.74
C TRP A 86 -10.13 1.09 -23.76
N LYS A 87 -10.65 2.20 -23.26
CA LYS A 87 -10.87 3.45 -24.02
C LYS A 87 -10.11 4.56 -23.29
N MET A 88 -8.86 4.73 -23.68
CA MET A 88 -7.92 5.65 -23.00
C MET A 88 -8.57 6.99 -22.61
N PRO A 89 -8.40 7.44 -21.37
CA PRO A 89 -7.62 6.87 -20.29
C PRO A 89 -8.37 5.85 -19.41
N PHE A 90 -9.60 5.49 -19.73
CA PHE A 90 -10.46 4.64 -18.91
C PHE A 90 -10.34 3.17 -19.29
N ALA A 91 -10.03 2.34 -18.30
CA ALA A 91 -9.97 0.90 -18.43
C ALA A 91 -11.01 0.22 -17.53
N LYS A 92 -11.64 -0.84 -18.04
CA LYS A 92 -12.47 -1.76 -17.28
C LYS A 92 -11.89 -3.16 -17.41
N TRP A 93 -11.76 -3.85 -16.29
CA TRP A 93 -11.19 -5.18 -16.24
C TRP A 93 -12.22 -6.23 -15.85
N PHE A 94 -12.14 -7.40 -16.48
CA PHE A 94 -13.03 -8.54 -16.22
C PHE A 94 -14.51 -8.20 -16.38
N VAL A 95 -14.84 -7.55 -17.50
CA VAL A 95 -16.17 -7.01 -17.81
C VAL A 95 -17.24 -8.09 -17.76
N GLY A 96 -18.32 -7.83 -17.02
CA GLY A 96 -19.44 -8.75 -16.82
C GLY A 96 -19.17 -9.88 -15.80
N GLY A 97 -17.95 -9.93 -15.25
CA GLY A 97 -17.60 -10.80 -14.12
C GLY A 97 -18.22 -10.29 -12.81
N LYS A 98 -18.54 -11.23 -11.91
CA LYS A 98 -19.01 -10.92 -10.56
C LYS A 98 -18.21 -11.68 -9.52
N LEU A 99 -17.80 -10.98 -8.48
CA LEU A 99 -17.08 -11.52 -7.33
C LEU A 99 -17.34 -10.67 -6.09
N ASN A 100 -16.83 -11.13 -4.96
CA ASN A 100 -16.78 -10.34 -3.73
C ASN A 100 -15.38 -10.40 -3.11
N ALA A 101 -14.83 -9.26 -2.72
CA ALA A 101 -13.49 -9.19 -2.15
C ALA A 101 -13.41 -9.86 -0.78
N SER A 102 -14.42 -9.68 0.08
CA SER A 102 -14.50 -10.35 1.39
C SER A 102 -14.60 -11.86 1.26
N GLU A 103 -15.40 -12.37 0.32
CA GLU A 103 -15.51 -13.80 0.01
C GLU A 103 -14.16 -14.40 -0.39
N ASN A 104 -13.40 -13.68 -1.21
CA ASN A 104 -12.05 -14.10 -1.62
C ASN A 104 -11.02 -14.05 -0.50
N CYS A 105 -11.16 -13.13 0.45
CA CYS A 105 -10.28 -13.03 1.60
C CYS A 105 -10.62 -14.02 2.72
N LEU A 106 -11.86 -14.52 2.80
CA LEU A 106 -12.37 -15.28 3.93
C LEU A 106 -13.01 -16.60 3.55
N ASP A 107 -14.18 -16.57 2.91
CA ASP A 107 -15.07 -17.73 2.71
C ASP A 107 -14.35 -18.86 1.96
N ARG A 108 -13.57 -18.55 0.91
CA ARG A 108 -12.82 -19.54 0.14
C ARG A 108 -11.80 -20.33 0.98
N HIS A 109 -11.38 -19.80 2.11
CA HIS A 109 -10.44 -20.44 3.03
C HIS A 109 -11.14 -21.26 4.12
N LEU A 110 -12.47 -21.20 4.24
CA LEU A 110 -13.22 -21.97 5.23
C LEU A 110 -13.38 -23.43 4.83
N VAL A 111 -13.13 -23.76 3.57
CA VAL A 111 -13.12 -25.12 3.08
C VAL A 111 -11.71 -25.70 3.24
N GLY A 112 -11.56 -26.72 4.09
CA GLY A 112 -10.27 -27.36 4.32
C GLY A 112 -9.48 -26.82 5.52
N SER A 113 -8.16 -27.01 5.53
CA SER A 113 -7.27 -26.78 6.69
C SER A 113 -7.15 -25.32 7.10
N ARG A 114 -7.27 -24.38 6.16
CA ARG A 114 -7.12 -22.95 6.44
C ARG A 114 -8.22 -22.37 7.33
N ARG A 115 -9.36 -23.07 7.47
CA ARG A 115 -10.45 -22.62 8.36
C ARG A 115 -9.94 -22.29 9.76
N ASN A 116 -9.05 -23.13 10.30
CA ASN A 116 -8.50 -23.00 11.66
C ASN A 116 -7.11 -22.34 11.69
N LYS A 117 -6.57 -21.96 10.52
CA LYS A 117 -5.32 -21.21 10.43
C LYS A 117 -5.52 -19.80 10.96
N ALA A 118 -4.53 -19.26 11.67
CA ALA A 118 -4.51 -17.86 12.05
C ALA A 118 -4.55 -16.98 10.78
N ALA A 119 -5.57 -16.15 10.66
CA ALA A 119 -5.65 -15.10 9.64
C ALA A 119 -4.96 -13.83 10.15
N ILE A 120 -5.22 -13.48 11.42
CA ILE A 120 -4.67 -12.30 12.08
C ILE A 120 -4.08 -12.74 13.43
N ILE A 121 -2.84 -12.34 13.67
CA ILE A 121 -2.23 -12.25 14.99
C ILE A 121 -2.11 -10.77 15.29
N TRP A 122 -2.62 -10.30 16.41
CA TRP A 122 -2.58 -8.90 16.79
C TRP A 122 -2.00 -8.72 18.18
N GLU A 123 -1.18 -7.66 18.30
CA GLU A 123 -0.71 -7.19 19.60
C GLU A 123 -0.96 -5.69 19.73
N GLY A 124 -1.56 -5.29 20.85
CA GLY A 124 -1.74 -3.90 21.25
C GLY A 124 -0.49 -3.32 21.89
N GLU A 125 -0.34 -2.01 21.86
CA GLU A 125 0.81 -1.34 22.50
C GLU A 125 0.94 -1.66 24.00
N PRO A 126 -0.16 -1.75 24.78
CA PRO A 126 -0.09 -2.17 26.18
C PRO A 126 0.27 -3.66 26.41
N GLY A 127 0.33 -4.46 25.35
CA GLY A 127 0.73 -5.87 25.41
C GLY A 127 -0.42 -6.88 25.34
N GLU A 128 -1.66 -6.45 25.07
CA GLU A 128 -2.75 -7.38 24.83
C GLU A 128 -2.53 -8.12 23.51
N GLN A 129 -2.92 -9.38 23.48
CA GLN A 129 -2.73 -10.26 22.33
C GLN A 129 -4.05 -10.91 21.92
N ARG A 130 -4.29 -10.99 20.61
CA ARG A 130 -5.43 -11.71 20.04
C ARG A 130 -5.01 -12.45 18.79
N THR A 131 -5.49 -13.68 18.64
CA THR A 131 -5.37 -14.42 17.38
C THR A 131 -6.76 -14.76 16.88
N LEU A 132 -7.02 -14.41 15.61
CA LEU A 132 -8.25 -14.74 14.91
C LEU A 132 -7.95 -15.74 13.80
N THR A 133 -8.57 -16.91 13.84
CA THR A 133 -8.55 -17.83 12.70
C THR A 133 -9.39 -17.28 11.54
N TYR A 134 -9.23 -17.84 10.33
CA TYR A 134 -10.08 -17.47 9.18
C TYR A 134 -11.58 -17.62 9.51
N HIS A 135 -11.95 -18.66 10.25
CA HIS A 135 -13.35 -18.87 10.68
C HIS A 135 -13.82 -17.78 11.66
N GLN A 136 -12.98 -17.42 12.64
CA GLN A 136 -13.32 -16.38 13.60
C GLN A 136 -13.41 -15.01 12.93
N LEU A 137 -12.42 -14.68 12.07
CA LEU A 137 -12.45 -13.41 11.32
C LEU A 137 -13.66 -13.33 10.41
N HIS A 138 -14.01 -14.40 9.70
CA HIS A 138 -15.25 -14.47 8.90
C HIS A 138 -16.48 -14.18 9.73
N ARG A 139 -16.59 -14.81 10.91
CA ARG A 139 -17.72 -14.59 11.84
C ARG A 139 -17.84 -13.13 12.25
N GLU A 140 -16.74 -12.50 12.68
CA GLU A 140 -16.71 -11.09 13.08
C GLU A 140 -17.09 -10.17 11.91
N VAL A 141 -16.61 -10.46 10.70
CA VAL A 141 -16.96 -9.72 9.48
C VAL A 141 -18.44 -9.85 9.16
N CYS A 142 -19.04 -11.03 9.28
CA CYS A 142 -20.47 -11.23 9.05
C CYS A 142 -21.32 -10.48 10.08
N ILE A 143 -20.94 -10.52 11.37
CA ILE A 143 -21.61 -9.76 12.44
C ILE A 143 -21.59 -8.26 12.10
N PHE A 144 -20.39 -7.72 11.79
CA PHE A 144 -20.28 -6.29 11.52
C PHE A 144 -20.96 -5.88 10.21
N ALA A 145 -20.94 -6.72 9.20
CA ALA A 145 -21.70 -6.52 7.96
C ALA A 145 -23.22 -6.40 8.24
N ASN A 146 -23.75 -7.23 9.14
CA ASN A 146 -25.16 -7.13 9.57
C ASN A 146 -25.42 -5.91 10.46
N ILE A 147 -24.46 -5.46 11.27
CA ILE A 147 -24.54 -4.16 11.99
C ILE A 147 -24.67 -3.01 10.98
N LEU A 148 -23.83 -2.99 9.94
CA LEU A 148 -23.90 -1.97 8.89
C LEU A 148 -25.29 -1.97 8.20
N LYS A 149 -25.80 -3.16 7.82
CA LYS A 149 -27.13 -3.31 7.21
C LYS A 149 -28.24 -2.82 8.14
N ARG A 150 -28.20 -3.20 9.44
CA ARG A 150 -29.14 -2.74 10.46
C ARG A 150 -29.14 -1.21 10.61
N ASN A 151 -27.99 -0.57 10.46
CA ASN A 151 -27.82 0.88 10.47
C ASN A 151 -28.08 1.53 9.09
N GLY A 152 -28.71 0.79 8.16
CA GLY A 152 -29.22 1.28 6.89
C GLY A 152 -28.21 1.42 5.78
N VAL A 153 -27.02 0.78 5.88
CA VAL A 153 -26.03 0.75 4.79
C VAL A 153 -26.49 -0.17 3.66
N LYS A 154 -26.42 0.33 2.44
CA LYS A 154 -26.79 -0.37 1.20
C LYS A 154 -25.59 -0.49 0.27
N VAL A 155 -25.74 -1.31 -0.77
CA VAL A 155 -24.75 -1.43 -1.85
C VAL A 155 -24.47 -0.03 -2.44
N GLY A 156 -23.19 0.32 -2.54
CA GLY A 156 -22.72 1.61 -3.07
C GLY A 156 -22.69 2.76 -2.06
N ASP A 157 -23.22 2.59 -0.84
CA ASP A 157 -23.06 3.59 0.22
C ASP A 157 -21.61 3.69 0.66
N ARG A 158 -21.20 4.91 1.10
CA ARG A 158 -19.84 5.15 1.60
C ARG A 158 -19.82 5.11 3.12
N VAL A 159 -18.82 4.38 3.64
CA VAL A 159 -18.56 4.22 5.07
C VAL A 159 -17.16 4.74 5.35
N LEU A 160 -17.05 5.77 6.19
CA LEU A 160 -15.75 6.26 6.64
C LEU A 160 -15.28 5.44 7.84
N ILE A 161 -14.03 4.97 7.81
CA ILE A 161 -13.40 4.19 8.88
C ILE A 161 -12.24 4.99 9.44
N TYR A 162 -12.34 5.41 10.70
CA TYR A 162 -11.32 6.14 11.44
C TYR A 162 -11.03 5.41 12.74
N MET A 163 -10.11 4.44 12.67
CA MET A 163 -9.83 3.49 13.74
C MET A 163 -8.34 3.32 13.97
N PRO A 164 -7.91 2.87 15.17
CA PRO A 164 -6.54 2.43 15.37
C PRO A 164 -6.29 1.12 14.62
N LEU A 165 -5.01 0.68 14.52
CA LEU A 165 -4.65 -0.56 13.83
C LEU A 165 -4.97 -1.79 14.71
N ILE A 166 -6.24 -2.09 14.79
CA ILE A 166 -6.81 -3.24 15.52
C ILE A 166 -7.55 -4.18 14.57
N PRO A 167 -7.80 -5.43 14.93
CA PRO A 167 -8.54 -6.38 14.07
C PRO A 167 -9.88 -5.82 13.58
N GLU A 168 -10.57 -5.02 14.38
CA GLU A 168 -11.87 -4.42 14.04
C GLU A 168 -11.78 -3.43 12.87
N ALA A 169 -10.62 -2.80 12.62
CA ALA A 169 -10.42 -1.99 11.42
C ALA A 169 -10.45 -2.87 10.15
N VAL A 170 -9.79 -4.03 10.20
CA VAL A 170 -9.83 -5.04 9.11
C VAL A 170 -11.23 -5.62 8.94
N VAL A 171 -11.90 -5.92 10.05
CA VAL A 171 -13.30 -6.39 10.07
C VAL A 171 -14.21 -5.36 9.38
N ALA A 172 -14.09 -4.08 9.70
CA ALA A 172 -14.90 -3.02 9.11
C ALA A 172 -14.68 -2.90 7.58
N MET A 173 -13.43 -2.97 7.11
CA MET A 173 -13.10 -2.94 5.68
C MET A 173 -13.72 -4.13 4.93
N LEU A 174 -13.54 -5.34 5.45
CA LEU A 174 -14.05 -6.57 4.83
C LEU A 174 -15.59 -6.67 4.92
N ALA A 175 -16.19 -6.13 5.97
CA ALA A 175 -17.66 -6.06 6.10
C ALA A 175 -18.28 -5.12 5.07
N CYS A 176 -17.67 -3.95 4.83
CA CYS A 176 -18.07 -3.06 3.74
C CYS A 176 -17.98 -3.78 2.40
N ALA A 177 -16.84 -4.41 2.10
CA ALA A 177 -16.66 -5.18 0.86
C ALA A 177 -17.69 -6.31 0.72
N ARG A 178 -18.06 -6.98 1.83
CA ARG A 178 -19.02 -8.09 1.83
C ARG A 178 -20.40 -7.69 1.36
N ILE A 179 -20.88 -6.54 1.81
CA ILE A 179 -22.23 -6.02 1.46
C ILE A 179 -22.23 -5.07 0.27
N GLY A 180 -21.07 -4.81 -0.35
CA GLY A 180 -20.92 -3.89 -1.49
C GLY A 180 -20.96 -2.41 -1.10
N ALA A 181 -20.72 -2.06 0.16
CA ALA A 181 -20.46 -0.69 0.57
C ALA A 181 -19.00 -0.29 0.21
N VAL A 182 -18.81 0.99 -0.07
CA VAL A 182 -17.50 1.55 -0.44
C VAL A 182 -16.86 2.12 0.81
N HIS A 183 -15.74 1.54 1.27
CA HIS A 183 -15.08 2.10 2.45
C HIS A 183 -14.12 3.25 2.10
N CYS A 184 -13.97 4.16 3.05
CA CYS A 184 -13.03 5.26 3.02
C CYS A 184 -12.26 5.26 4.35
N VAL A 185 -11.04 4.73 4.35
CA VAL A 185 -10.22 4.65 5.56
C VAL A 185 -9.42 5.92 5.74
N VAL A 186 -9.41 6.44 6.96
CA VAL A 186 -8.66 7.62 7.37
C VAL A 186 -7.67 7.22 8.43
N PHE A 187 -6.41 7.62 8.27
CA PHE A 187 -5.35 7.33 9.25
C PHE A 187 -5.68 7.92 10.62
N GLY A 188 -5.58 7.11 11.68
CA GLY A 188 -5.95 7.49 13.05
C GLY A 188 -5.18 8.69 13.63
N GLY A 189 -4.10 9.10 13.00
CA GLY A 189 -3.34 10.31 13.39
C GLY A 189 -3.76 11.60 12.68
N PHE A 190 -4.78 11.57 11.80
CA PHE A 190 -5.24 12.78 11.12
C PHE A 190 -6.18 13.63 11.99
N SER A 191 -6.20 14.95 11.70
CA SER A 191 -7.00 15.94 12.42
C SER A 191 -8.50 15.84 12.07
N SER A 192 -9.33 16.48 12.89
CA SER A 192 -10.77 16.60 12.67
C SER A 192 -11.12 17.25 11.34
N GLU A 193 -10.36 18.25 10.87
CA GLU A 193 -10.55 18.88 9.57
C GLU A 193 -10.34 17.88 8.44
N SER A 194 -9.29 17.05 8.54
CA SER A 194 -9.02 15.99 7.58
C SER A 194 -10.15 14.96 7.50
N ILE A 195 -10.80 14.65 8.62
CA ILE A 195 -11.97 13.76 8.68
C ILE A 195 -13.16 14.44 8.00
N LYS A 196 -13.43 15.70 8.35
CA LYS A 196 -14.53 16.51 7.81
C LYS A 196 -14.46 16.60 6.28
N ASP A 197 -13.30 16.93 5.74
CA ASP A 197 -13.06 17.03 4.30
C ASP A 197 -13.36 15.72 3.57
N ARG A 198 -12.94 14.59 4.16
CA ARG A 198 -13.16 13.27 3.57
C ARG A 198 -14.61 12.81 3.65
N ILE A 199 -15.32 13.16 4.73
CA ILE A 199 -16.76 12.94 4.84
C ILE A 199 -17.49 13.71 3.73
N ALA A 200 -17.18 15.00 3.58
CA ALA A 200 -17.82 15.85 2.58
C ALA A 200 -17.56 15.38 1.14
N ASP A 201 -16.29 15.08 0.81
CA ASP A 201 -15.91 14.68 -0.55
C ASP A 201 -16.39 13.25 -0.90
N SER A 202 -16.26 12.28 0.01
CA SER A 202 -16.73 10.91 -0.23
C SER A 202 -18.25 10.77 -0.21
N GLY A 203 -18.95 11.68 0.46
CA GLY A 203 -20.37 11.54 0.73
C GLY A 203 -20.68 10.43 1.74
N ALA A 204 -19.78 10.14 2.67
CA ALA A 204 -19.99 9.12 3.70
C ALA A 204 -21.13 9.51 4.65
N THR A 205 -22.03 8.56 4.88
CA THR A 205 -23.20 8.73 5.77
C THR A 205 -23.08 7.97 7.08
N ILE A 206 -22.10 7.09 7.19
CA ILE A 206 -21.74 6.30 8.35
C ILE A 206 -20.27 6.52 8.67
N VAL A 207 -19.94 6.69 9.94
CA VAL A 207 -18.57 6.70 10.46
C VAL A 207 -18.39 5.52 11.41
N VAL A 208 -17.30 4.78 11.25
CA VAL A 208 -16.86 3.73 12.17
C VAL A 208 -15.60 4.23 12.86
N THR A 209 -15.60 4.25 14.19
CA THR A 209 -14.47 4.75 14.98
C THR A 209 -14.30 3.94 16.28
N ALA A 210 -13.30 4.28 17.08
CA ALA A 210 -13.13 3.78 18.45
C ALA A 210 -13.20 4.92 19.46
N ASP A 211 -13.42 4.59 20.73
CA ASP A 211 -13.31 5.56 21.84
C ASP A 211 -11.94 6.22 21.85
N GLY A 212 -10.88 5.45 21.65
CA GLY A 212 -9.50 5.89 21.52
C GLY A 212 -8.63 4.80 20.91
N GLY A 213 -7.31 5.07 20.84
CA GLY A 213 -6.27 4.13 20.46
C GLY A 213 -5.00 4.39 21.25
N PHE A 214 -4.10 3.41 21.32
CA PHE A 214 -2.84 3.57 22.05
C PHE A 214 -1.69 3.95 21.12
N ARG A 215 -0.90 4.95 21.51
CA ARG A 215 0.33 5.32 20.81
C ARG A 215 1.34 5.99 21.74
N ARG A 216 2.55 5.44 21.86
CA ARG A 216 3.63 5.90 22.74
C ARG A 216 3.20 6.07 24.20
N GLY A 217 2.46 5.08 24.72
CA GLY A 217 1.95 5.09 26.08
C GLY A 217 0.84 6.12 26.35
N GLN A 218 0.32 6.78 25.31
CA GLN A 218 -0.76 7.75 25.40
C GLN A 218 -2.01 7.26 24.68
N ILE A 219 -3.17 7.75 25.12
CA ILE A 219 -4.44 7.53 24.43
C ILE A 219 -4.66 8.64 23.41
N VAL A 220 -4.87 8.25 22.15
CA VAL A 220 -5.34 9.14 21.08
C VAL A 220 -6.86 9.15 21.12
N THR A 221 -7.47 10.32 21.27
CA THR A 221 -8.92 10.50 21.46
C THR A 221 -9.68 10.48 20.13
N LEU A 222 -9.90 9.29 19.54
CA LEU A 222 -10.44 9.16 18.19
C LEU A 222 -11.89 9.65 18.08
N LYS A 223 -12.76 9.24 19.00
CA LYS A 223 -14.18 9.65 19.00
C LYS A 223 -14.33 11.16 19.12
N GLN A 224 -13.49 11.81 19.94
CA GLN A 224 -13.50 13.28 20.09
C GLN A 224 -13.16 13.98 18.77
N ASN A 225 -12.17 13.47 18.02
CA ASN A 225 -11.83 14.00 16.69
C ASN A 225 -13.01 13.86 15.71
N VAL A 226 -13.72 12.73 15.76
CA VAL A 226 -14.93 12.53 14.95
C VAL A 226 -16.02 13.52 15.36
N ASP A 227 -16.25 13.75 16.65
CA ASP A 227 -17.26 14.70 17.12
C ASP A 227 -16.94 16.13 16.64
N HIS A 228 -15.68 16.54 16.73
CA HIS A 228 -15.25 17.85 16.20
C HIS A 228 -15.45 17.96 14.69
N ALA A 229 -15.18 16.87 13.94
CA ALA A 229 -15.40 16.83 12.49
C ALA A 229 -16.89 16.95 12.11
N LEU A 230 -17.79 16.51 12.99
CA LEU A 230 -19.23 16.50 12.77
C LEU A 230 -19.96 17.73 13.33
N VAL A 231 -19.23 18.75 13.80
CA VAL A 231 -19.86 20.02 14.21
C VAL A 231 -20.43 20.74 12.99
N GLY A 232 -21.67 21.20 13.10
CA GLY A 232 -22.43 21.87 12.04
C GLY A 232 -23.26 20.89 11.19
N ASP A 233 -23.60 21.30 9.97
CA ASP A 233 -24.39 20.48 9.05
C ASP A 233 -23.53 19.34 8.47
N THR A 234 -24.00 18.11 8.62
CA THR A 234 -23.32 16.91 8.14
C THR A 234 -24.30 15.87 7.66
N GLN A 235 -23.92 15.14 6.60
CA GLN A 235 -24.71 14.02 6.07
C GLN A 235 -24.56 12.73 6.89
N VAL A 236 -23.70 12.71 7.90
CA VAL A 236 -23.47 11.53 8.76
C VAL A 236 -24.65 11.31 9.69
N ARG A 237 -25.32 10.18 9.49
CA ARG A 237 -26.51 9.79 10.28
C ARG A 237 -26.22 8.82 11.42
N ARG A 238 -25.09 8.10 11.36
CA ARG A 238 -24.65 7.15 12.39
C ARG A 238 -23.15 7.20 12.60
N VAL A 239 -22.73 7.08 13.86
CA VAL A 239 -21.35 6.83 14.28
C VAL A 239 -21.35 5.53 15.08
N ILE A 240 -20.65 4.50 14.57
CA ILE A 240 -20.51 3.20 15.23
C ILE A 240 -19.18 3.21 15.98
N VAL A 241 -19.22 3.10 17.30
CA VAL A 241 -18.05 3.26 18.16
C VAL A 241 -17.63 1.92 18.76
N PHE A 242 -16.39 1.51 18.51
CA PHE A 242 -15.76 0.37 19.17
C PHE A 242 -15.12 0.80 20.50
N ARG A 243 -15.26 0.00 21.54
CA ARG A 243 -14.64 0.25 22.85
C ARG A 243 -13.26 -0.38 22.88
N ARG A 244 -12.22 0.44 22.69
CA ARG A 244 -10.80 -0.01 22.67
C ARG A 244 -10.06 0.33 23.96
N THR A 245 -10.18 1.57 24.43
CA THR A 245 -9.37 2.10 25.54
C THR A 245 -10.15 2.22 26.84
N ASN A 246 -11.47 2.03 26.80
CA ASN A 246 -12.41 2.33 27.89
C ASN A 246 -12.38 3.82 28.32
N LEU A 247 -11.95 4.70 27.40
CA LEU A 247 -12.03 6.14 27.62
C LEU A 247 -13.51 6.54 27.76
N GLU A 248 -13.80 7.40 28.73
CA GLU A 248 -15.10 8.04 28.83
C GLU A 248 -15.30 9.01 27.66
N ILE A 249 -16.36 8.79 26.88
CA ILE A 249 -16.66 9.58 25.69
C ILE A 249 -18.09 10.10 25.72
N GLN A 250 -18.31 11.20 25.04
CA GLN A 250 -19.66 11.70 24.82
C GLN A 250 -20.37 10.86 23.76
N ILE A 251 -21.59 10.44 24.04
CA ILE A 251 -22.50 9.73 23.13
C ILE A 251 -23.63 10.68 22.73
N THR A 252 -23.73 10.99 21.46
CA THR A 252 -24.86 11.77 20.92
C THR A 252 -26.03 10.83 20.64
N GLU A 253 -27.10 10.98 21.39
CA GLU A 253 -28.31 10.17 21.24
C GLU A 253 -28.90 10.28 19.83
N GLY A 254 -29.41 9.18 19.30
CA GLY A 254 -29.96 9.11 17.95
C GLY A 254 -28.89 9.00 16.84
N ARG A 255 -27.63 9.41 17.07
CA ARG A 255 -26.53 9.32 16.11
C ARG A 255 -25.54 8.21 16.46
N ASP A 256 -25.07 8.15 17.70
CA ASP A 256 -23.97 7.29 18.11
C ASP A 256 -24.49 5.96 18.67
N VAL A 257 -23.85 4.86 18.25
CA VAL A 257 -24.15 3.51 18.74
C VAL A 257 -22.87 2.77 19.07
N TRP A 258 -22.93 1.96 20.12
CA TRP A 258 -21.82 1.10 20.49
C TRP A 258 -21.80 -0.18 19.64
N TRP A 259 -20.67 -0.51 19.01
CA TRP A 259 -20.45 -1.74 18.23
C TRP A 259 -20.89 -3.00 19.00
N HIS A 260 -20.41 -3.15 20.25
CA HIS A 260 -20.70 -4.33 21.07
C HIS A 260 -22.18 -4.45 21.47
N ARG A 261 -22.93 -3.34 21.53
CA ARG A 261 -24.38 -3.38 21.76
C ARG A 261 -25.13 -3.79 20.49
N GLU A 262 -24.77 -3.20 19.36
CA GLU A 262 -25.38 -3.56 18.07
C GLU A 262 -25.13 -5.04 17.71
N ALA A 263 -23.98 -5.61 18.08
CA ALA A 263 -23.64 -7.01 17.84
C ALA A 263 -24.61 -8.00 18.52
N GLN A 264 -25.30 -7.60 19.59
CA GLN A 264 -26.28 -8.44 20.30
C GLN A 264 -27.58 -8.63 19.51
N TYR A 265 -27.84 -7.78 18.51
CA TYR A 265 -29.10 -7.78 17.75
C TYR A 265 -28.95 -8.37 16.34
N VAL A 266 -27.79 -8.95 16.01
CA VAL A 266 -27.53 -9.48 14.67
C VAL A 266 -26.93 -10.89 14.73
N THR A 267 -27.07 -11.63 13.65
CA THR A 267 -26.50 -12.97 13.49
C THR A 267 -25.13 -12.89 12.83
N SER A 268 -24.37 -14.00 12.88
CA SER A 268 -23.11 -14.17 12.16
C SER A 268 -23.29 -14.77 10.75
N ASP A 269 -24.52 -14.80 10.24
CA ASP A 269 -24.79 -15.21 8.86
C ASP A 269 -25.05 -13.99 7.99
N CYS A 270 -24.18 -13.79 7.00
CA CYS A 270 -24.26 -12.68 6.05
C CYS A 270 -23.65 -13.11 4.71
N PRO A 271 -24.44 -13.66 3.78
CA PRO A 271 -23.94 -14.04 2.46
C PRO A 271 -23.28 -12.87 1.72
N PRO A 272 -22.16 -13.09 0.99
CA PRO A 272 -21.50 -12.05 0.24
C PRO A 272 -22.33 -11.63 -0.99
N VAL A 273 -22.42 -10.32 -1.23
CA VAL A 273 -23.12 -9.78 -2.40
C VAL A 273 -22.30 -10.01 -3.68
N ALA A 274 -22.95 -10.52 -4.73
CA ALA A 274 -22.34 -10.70 -6.04
C ALA A 274 -22.16 -9.34 -6.75
N LEU A 275 -20.96 -8.76 -6.64
CA LEU A 275 -20.64 -7.44 -7.17
C LEU A 275 -20.01 -7.51 -8.57
N ASP A 276 -20.34 -6.55 -9.43
CA ASP A 276 -19.63 -6.39 -10.71
C ASP A 276 -18.12 -6.18 -10.46
N SER A 277 -17.28 -6.69 -11.36
CA SER A 277 -15.83 -6.49 -11.29
C SER A 277 -15.42 -5.03 -11.15
N GLU A 278 -16.18 -4.12 -11.78
CA GLU A 278 -15.94 -2.67 -11.72
C GLU A 278 -16.73 -1.97 -10.61
N HIS A 279 -17.38 -2.73 -9.71
CA HIS A 279 -18.01 -2.13 -8.53
C HIS A 279 -16.94 -1.46 -7.65
N PRO A 280 -17.13 -0.19 -7.21
CA PRO A 280 -16.23 0.50 -6.31
C PRO A 280 -15.98 -0.30 -5.03
N LEU A 281 -14.71 -0.47 -4.67
CA LEU A 281 -14.32 -1.15 -3.43
C LEU A 281 -14.00 -0.14 -2.33
N PHE A 282 -13.18 0.85 -2.67
CA PHE A 282 -12.81 1.91 -1.73
C PHE A 282 -12.42 3.21 -2.43
N ILE A 283 -12.45 4.29 -1.64
CA ILE A 283 -11.87 5.59 -1.95
C ILE A 283 -10.79 5.86 -0.93
N LEU A 284 -9.55 6.07 -1.38
CA LEU A 284 -8.44 6.40 -0.50
C LEU A 284 -7.83 7.74 -0.88
N TYR A 285 -7.68 8.62 0.11
CA TYR A 285 -7.22 9.98 -0.11
C TYR A 285 -5.71 10.10 -0.04
N THR A 286 -5.14 10.76 -1.05
CA THR A 286 -3.73 11.14 -1.09
C THR A 286 -3.60 12.67 -1.04
N SER A 287 -2.42 13.16 -0.58
CA SER A 287 -2.09 14.56 -0.67
C SER A 287 -2.08 15.02 -2.13
N GLY A 288 -2.71 16.16 -2.41
CA GLY A 288 -2.67 16.78 -3.74
C GLY A 288 -1.64 17.91 -3.77
N SER A 289 -0.93 18.06 -4.87
CA SER A 289 -0.05 19.22 -5.12
C SER A 289 -0.79 20.58 -5.05
N THR A 290 -2.12 20.58 -5.15
CA THR A 290 -2.99 21.76 -5.05
C THR A 290 -3.61 21.97 -3.66
N GLY A 291 -3.17 21.25 -2.63
CA GLY A 291 -3.71 21.34 -1.25
C GLY A 291 -5.00 20.55 -1.03
N LYS A 292 -5.88 20.37 -2.02
CA LYS A 292 -7.10 19.58 -1.88
C LYS A 292 -6.78 18.08 -2.04
N PRO A 293 -7.12 17.21 -1.07
CA PRO A 293 -6.91 15.76 -1.17
C PRO A 293 -7.59 15.16 -2.42
N LYS A 294 -6.99 14.10 -2.97
CA LYS A 294 -7.53 13.35 -4.11
C LYS A 294 -8.09 12.03 -3.62
N GLY A 295 -9.37 11.79 -3.81
CA GLY A 295 -10.00 10.50 -3.55
C GLY A 295 -9.70 9.50 -4.68
N ILE A 296 -8.74 8.63 -4.51
CA ILE A 296 -8.38 7.59 -5.47
C ILE A 296 -9.39 6.46 -5.40
N LEU A 297 -10.08 6.21 -6.51
CA LEU A 297 -11.13 5.20 -6.61
C LEU A 297 -10.57 3.89 -7.18
N HIS A 298 -10.70 2.81 -6.42
CA HIS A 298 -10.41 1.44 -6.87
C HIS A 298 -11.66 0.58 -6.95
N THR A 299 -11.67 -0.36 -7.91
CA THR A 299 -12.77 -1.30 -8.16
C THR A 299 -12.38 -2.73 -7.80
N THR A 300 -13.37 -3.58 -7.52
CA THR A 300 -13.19 -4.86 -6.83
C THR A 300 -12.33 -5.86 -7.59
N GLY A 301 -12.71 -6.22 -8.82
CA GLY A 301 -12.10 -7.38 -9.50
C GLY A 301 -10.67 -7.14 -9.95
N GLY A 302 -10.41 -5.98 -10.58
CA GLY A 302 -9.07 -5.63 -11.05
C GLY A 302 -8.09 -5.42 -9.90
N TYR A 303 -8.49 -4.66 -8.88
CA TYR A 303 -7.65 -4.42 -7.72
C TYR A 303 -7.28 -5.71 -6.99
N LEU A 304 -8.27 -6.56 -6.71
CA LEU A 304 -8.02 -7.81 -5.99
C LEU A 304 -7.12 -8.77 -6.79
N THR A 305 -7.31 -8.86 -8.13
CA THR A 305 -6.43 -9.66 -8.99
C THR A 305 -4.98 -9.17 -8.93
N GLY A 306 -4.77 -7.87 -9.06
CA GLY A 306 -3.42 -7.28 -9.01
C GLY A 306 -2.74 -7.48 -7.67
N THR A 307 -3.43 -7.21 -6.57
CA THR A 307 -2.87 -7.33 -5.21
C THR A 307 -2.61 -8.78 -4.81
N ALA A 308 -3.51 -9.71 -5.15
CA ALA A 308 -3.32 -11.13 -4.87
C ALA A 308 -2.13 -11.70 -5.67
N SER A 309 -2.03 -11.38 -6.97
CA SER A 309 -0.93 -11.83 -7.82
C SER A 309 0.42 -11.30 -7.35
N THR A 310 0.53 -10.00 -7.08
CA THR A 310 1.79 -9.40 -6.62
C THR A 310 2.18 -9.88 -5.23
N THR A 311 1.24 -10.06 -4.30
CA THR A 311 1.53 -10.66 -2.97
C THR A 311 2.13 -12.05 -3.12
N LYS A 312 1.52 -12.91 -3.94
CA LYS A 312 1.97 -14.29 -4.17
C LYS A 312 3.40 -14.33 -4.72
N HIS A 313 3.70 -13.52 -5.73
CA HIS A 313 4.95 -13.59 -6.47
C HIS A 313 6.09 -12.76 -5.86
N VAL A 314 5.82 -11.54 -5.37
CA VAL A 314 6.85 -10.65 -4.83
C VAL A 314 7.30 -11.11 -3.45
N PHE A 315 6.37 -11.52 -2.58
CA PHE A 315 6.74 -12.05 -1.27
C PHE A 315 6.98 -13.56 -1.28
N ASP A 316 6.82 -14.21 -2.46
CA ASP A 316 6.98 -15.68 -2.58
C ASP A 316 6.29 -16.42 -1.42
N LEU A 317 5.05 -16.02 -1.15
CA LEU A 317 4.29 -16.38 0.04
C LEU A 317 4.10 -17.90 0.15
N LYS A 318 4.41 -18.45 1.31
CA LYS A 318 4.26 -19.88 1.65
C LYS A 318 3.14 -20.07 2.67
N GLU A 319 2.62 -21.30 2.72
CA GLU A 319 1.50 -21.63 3.62
C GLU A 319 1.82 -21.38 5.11
N ASN A 320 3.08 -21.59 5.51
CA ASN A 320 3.50 -21.44 6.90
C ASN A 320 4.10 -20.08 7.25
N ASP A 321 4.05 -19.12 6.31
CA ASP A 321 4.57 -17.78 6.58
C ASP A 321 3.73 -17.03 7.61
N VAL A 322 4.41 -16.34 8.52
CA VAL A 322 3.87 -15.23 9.30
C VAL A 322 4.36 -13.94 8.64
N TYR A 323 3.44 -13.29 7.98
CA TYR A 323 3.71 -12.09 7.19
C TYR A 323 3.39 -10.83 8.01
N TRP A 324 4.32 -9.90 8.06
CA TRP A 324 4.13 -8.62 8.74
C TRP A 324 4.38 -7.45 7.80
N CYS A 325 3.31 -6.76 7.45
CA CYS A 325 3.36 -5.42 6.86
C CYS A 325 3.13 -4.40 7.97
N THR A 326 4.07 -3.49 8.17
CA THR A 326 4.02 -2.52 9.28
C THR A 326 3.21 -1.27 8.97
N ALA A 327 2.62 -1.20 7.76
CA ALA A 327 1.83 -0.06 7.33
C ALA A 327 0.43 -0.04 7.98
N ASP A 328 -0.04 1.17 8.32
CA ASP A 328 -1.41 1.40 8.76
C ASP A 328 -2.42 1.23 7.61
N VAL A 329 -3.64 0.78 7.92
CA VAL A 329 -4.73 0.65 6.95
C VAL A 329 -5.20 1.99 6.38
N GLY A 330 -4.85 3.11 6.98
CA GLY A 330 -5.07 4.45 6.43
C GLY A 330 -4.24 4.76 5.17
N TRP A 331 -3.29 3.89 4.83
CA TRP A 331 -2.45 3.99 3.62
C TRP A 331 -2.76 2.86 2.64
N ILE A 332 -2.45 3.07 1.36
CA ILE A 332 -2.67 2.04 0.34
C ILE A 332 -1.88 0.76 0.64
N THR A 333 -0.71 0.86 1.26
CA THR A 333 0.09 -0.30 1.64
C THR A 333 -0.66 -1.19 2.64
N GLY A 334 -1.36 -0.60 3.60
CA GLY A 334 -2.22 -1.34 4.51
C GLY A 334 -3.40 -2.00 3.79
N HIS A 335 -4.05 -1.31 2.85
CA HIS A 335 -5.11 -1.91 2.04
C HIS A 335 -4.61 -3.11 1.24
N SER A 336 -3.56 -2.90 0.44
CA SER A 336 -3.10 -3.88 -0.56
C SER A 336 -2.31 -5.02 0.04
N TYR A 337 -1.45 -4.74 1.05
CA TYR A 337 -0.46 -5.70 1.55
C TYR A 337 -0.53 -5.97 3.06
N LEU A 338 -1.57 -5.50 3.73
CA LEU A 338 -1.94 -5.98 5.07
C LEU A 338 -3.29 -6.72 5.01
N VAL A 339 -4.26 -6.20 4.22
CA VAL A 339 -5.62 -6.72 4.18
C VAL A 339 -5.86 -7.57 2.92
N TYR A 340 -6.07 -6.94 1.75
CA TYR A 340 -6.65 -7.64 0.60
C TYR A 340 -5.70 -8.68 -0.04
N GLY A 341 -4.47 -8.33 -0.34
CA GLY A 341 -3.53 -9.22 -0.99
C GLY A 341 -3.17 -10.45 -0.15
N PRO A 342 -2.70 -10.27 1.09
CA PRO A 342 -2.34 -11.38 1.97
C PRO A 342 -3.52 -12.28 2.32
N LEU A 343 -4.68 -11.72 2.72
CA LEU A 343 -5.84 -12.51 3.08
C LEU A 343 -6.44 -13.26 1.89
N ALA A 344 -6.44 -12.67 0.69
CA ALA A 344 -6.83 -13.40 -0.53
C ALA A 344 -5.91 -14.60 -0.82
N ASN A 345 -4.66 -14.58 -0.39
CA ASN A 345 -3.72 -15.69 -0.51
C ASN A 345 -3.77 -16.68 0.68
N GLY A 346 -4.55 -16.42 1.71
CA GLY A 346 -4.64 -17.29 2.88
C GLY A 346 -3.46 -17.15 3.83
N ALA A 347 -2.81 -15.98 3.89
CA ALA A 347 -1.67 -15.69 4.75
C ALA A 347 -2.07 -15.58 6.23
N THR A 348 -1.09 -15.79 7.13
CA THR A 348 -1.17 -15.31 8.51
C THR A 348 -0.54 -13.93 8.59
N CYS A 349 -1.31 -12.91 8.97
CA CYS A 349 -0.87 -11.53 9.07
C CYS A 349 -0.66 -11.10 10.52
N LEU A 350 0.52 -10.53 10.83
CA LEU A 350 0.73 -9.85 12.10
C LEU A 350 0.29 -8.40 11.99
N LEU A 351 -0.49 -7.94 12.96
CA LEU A 351 -0.90 -6.55 13.17
C LEU A 351 -0.34 -6.07 14.51
N TYR A 352 0.18 -4.85 14.52
CA TYR A 352 0.65 -4.20 15.74
C TYR A 352 0.05 -2.80 15.86
N GLU A 353 -0.72 -2.55 16.92
CA GLU A 353 -1.17 -1.22 17.30
C GLU A 353 -0.14 -0.60 18.23
N GLY A 354 0.57 0.43 17.78
CA GLY A 354 1.53 1.14 18.62
C GLY A 354 2.67 1.77 17.85
N ALA A 355 3.62 2.34 18.59
CA ALA A 355 4.84 2.91 18.04
C ALA A 355 5.97 1.89 18.01
N PRO A 356 6.87 1.94 17.01
CA PRO A 356 7.95 0.95 16.86
C PRO A 356 9.01 1.03 17.97
N ASN A 357 9.03 2.10 18.75
CA ASN A 357 9.99 2.37 19.82
C ASN A 357 9.35 2.50 21.21
N TRP A 358 8.19 1.88 21.40
CA TRP A 358 7.52 1.91 22.70
C TRP A 358 7.21 0.51 23.21
N PRO A 359 7.49 0.18 24.51
CA PRO A 359 8.19 1.04 25.49
C PRO A 359 9.68 1.23 25.21
N GLU A 360 10.31 0.36 24.41
CA GLU A 360 11.74 0.35 24.08
C GLU A 360 11.96 0.26 22.55
N PRO A 361 13.13 0.70 22.05
CA PRO A 361 13.45 0.63 20.61
C PRO A 361 13.56 -0.79 20.02
N ASP A 362 13.51 -1.81 20.85
CA ASP A 362 13.54 -3.22 20.43
C ASP A 362 12.15 -3.80 20.10
N ARG A 363 11.09 -3.01 20.23
CA ARG A 363 9.69 -3.47 20.13
C ARG A 363 9.41 -4.32 18.89
N PHE A 364 9.89 -3.89 17.72
CA PHE A 364 9.68 -4.65 16.48
C PHE A 364 10.43 -5.97 16.47
N TRP A 365 11.64 -5.99 17.01
CA TRP A 365 12.48 -7.17 17.05
C TRP A 365 11.91 -8.21 18.02
N LYS A 366 11.38 -7.76 19.14
CA LYS A 366 10.65 -8.59 20.10
C LYS A 366 9.43 -9.24 19.44
N LEU A 367 8.62 -8.49 18.67
CA LEU A 367 7.46 -9.03 17.97
C LEU A 367 7.85 -10.07 16.91
N ILE A 368 8.96 -9.84 16.18
CA ILE A 368 9.48 -10.80 15.20
C ILE A 368 9.85 -12.12 15.89
N ALA A 369 10.63 -12.05 16.96
CA ALA A 369 11.06 -13.23 17.72
C ALA A 369 9.87 -13.97 18.35
N GLN A 370 8.94 -13.22 18.96
CA GLN A 370 7.79 -13.76 19.69
C GLN A 370 6.81 -14.50 18.77
N TYR A 371 6.53 -13.96 17.57
CA TYR A 371 5.55 -14.52 16.65
C TYR A 371 6.16 -15.32 15.49
N GLY A 372 7.48 -15.44 15.45
CA GLY A 372 8.17 -16.16 14.39
C GLY A 372 7.91 -15.54 13.01
N VAL A 373 7.96 -14.19 12.91
CA VAL A 373 7.72 -13.49 11.64
C VAL A 373 8.74 -13.96 10.59
N THR A 374 8.23 -14.35 9.42
CA THR A 374 9.06 -14.87 8.33
C THR A 374 9.28 -13.86 7.22
N ILE A 375 8.36 -12.90 7.06
CA ILE A 375 8.43 -11.84 6.06
C ILE A 375 8.15 -10.51 6.75
N LEU A 376 9.11 -9.57 6.66
CA LEU A 376 8.96 -8.21 7.17
C LEU A 376 8.91 -7.21 6.02
N TYR A 377 7.80 -6.45 5.89
CA TYR A 377 7.58 -5.43 4.87
C TYR A 377 7.36 -4.07 5.54
N THR A 378 8.32 -3.15 5.39
CA THR A 378 8.34 -1.88 6.11
C THR A 378 8.87 -0.72 5.26
N ALA A 379 8.81 0.50 5.78
CA ALA A 379 9.24 1.69 5.07
C ALA A 379 10.73 2.03 5.33
N PRO A 380 11.48 2.57 4.36
CA PRO A 380 12.85 3.04 4.55
C PRO A 380 13.01 4.06 5.68
N THR A 381 12.03 4.93 5.90
CA THR A 381 12.01 5.85 7.06
C THR A 381 12.08 5.09 8.39
N ALA A 382 11.37 3.98 8.53
CA ALA A 382 11.46 3.14 9.73
C ALA A 382 12.84 2.48 9.86
N ILE A 383 13.41 1.97 8.74
CA ILE A 383 14.74 1.37 8.71
C ILE A 383 15.80 2.39 9.14
N ARG A 384 15.77 3.62 8.61
CA ARG A 384 16.68 4.70 9.03
C ARG A 384 16.53 5.06 10.51
N ALA A 385 15.33 5.03 11.04
CA ALA A 385 15.10 5.23 12.47
C ALA A 385 15.71 4.10 13.30
N PHE A 386 15.56 2.83 12.88
CA PHE A 386 16.17 1.69 13.55
C PHE A 386 17.70 1.76 13.55
N MET A 387 18.31 2.13 12.42
CA MET A 387 19.76 2.37 12.34
C MET A 387 20.23 3.42 13.35
N LYS A 388 19.47 4.54 13.44
CA LYS A 388 19.78 5.62 14.38
C LYS A 388 19.67 5.20 15.84
N TRP A 389 18.78 4.27 16.16
CA TRP A 389 18.61 3.78 17.54
C TRP A 389 19.72 2.83 17.97
N GLY A 390 20.39 2.14 17.04
CA GLY A 390 21.56 1.31 17.28
C GLY A 390 21.34 -0.18 17.07
N ASP A 391 22.44 -0.88 16.76
CA ASP A 391 22.46 -2.30 16.43
C ASP A 391 22.25 -3.21 17.66
N GLU A 392 22.46 -2.67 18.85
CA GLU A 392 22.26 -3.39 20.12
C GLU A 392 20.80 -3.81 20.33
N TRP A 393 19.84 -3.12 19.73
CA TRP A 393 18.43 -3.42 19.89
C TRP A 393 18.00 -4.69 19.14
N PRO A 394 18.26 -4.85 17.83
CA PRO A 394 17.97 -6.10 17.15
C PRO A 394 18.81 -7.27 17.65
N ALA A 395 20.04 -7.02 18.13
CA ALA A 395 20.94 -8.06 18.64
C ALA A 395 20.42 -8.78 19.91
N LYS A 396 19.45 -8.18 20.62
CA LYS A 396 18.82 -8.81 21.82
C LYS A 396 17.83 -9.91 21.48
N HIS A 397 17.43 -10.05 20.20
CA HIS A 397 16.34 -10.92 19.79
C HIS A 397 16.75 -11.89 18.70
N ASP A 398 16.14 -13.08 18.70
CA ASP A 398 16.31 -14.06 17.63
C ASP A 398 15.47 -13.67 16.41
N LEU A 399 16.12 -13.23 15.33
CA LEU A 399 15.51 -12.89 14.05
C LEU A 399 15.68 -14.00 13.01
N SER A 400 16.07 -15.21 13.42
CA SER A 400 16.35 -16.33 12.51
C SER A 400 15.13 -16.82 11.73
N SER A 401 13.92 -16.55 12.24
CA SER A 401 12.66 -16.83 11.53
C SER A 401 12.49 -16.04 10.23
N LEU A 402 13.09 -14.85 10.12
CA LEU A 402 13.01 -14.05 8.91
C LEU A 402 13.65 -14.78 7.72
N ARG A 403 12.92 -14.88 6.61
CA ARG A 403 13.40 -15.43 5.34
C ARG A 403 13.39 -14.42 4.20
N LEU A 404 12.57 -13.35 4.30
CA LEU A 404 12.42 -12.31 3.28
C LEU A 404 12.15 -10.97 3.94
N LEU A 405 12.78 -9.94 3.40
CA LEU A 405 12.58 -8.54 3.78
C LEU A 405 11.99 -7.76 2.60
N GLY A 406 11.28 -6.70 2.90
CA GLY A 406 10.75 -5.82 1.85
C GLY A 406 10.72 -4.36 2.28
N THR A 407 10.78 -3.46 1.28
CA THR A 407 10.71 -2.01 1.47
C THR A 407 9.64 -1.39 0.60
N VAL A 408 9.02 -0.32 1.10
CA VAL A 408 7.88 0.35 0.46
C VAL A 408 7.74 1.80 0.84
N GLY A 409 7.18 2.58 -0.09
CA GLY A 409 6.66 3.92 0.15
C GLY A 409 7.58 5.06 -0.25
N GLU A 410 8.87 4.82 -0.28
CA GLU A 410 9.90 5.77 -0.72
C GLU A 410 11.15 5.03 -1.21
N PRO A 411 12.04 5.65 -2.00
CA PRO A 411 13.32 5.05 -2.34
C PRO A 411 14.17 4.78 -1.10
N ILE A 412 14.88 3.65 -1.09
CA ILE A 412 15.84 3.32 -0.05
C ILE A 412 17.26 3.59 -0.53
N ASN A 413 18.03 4.34 0.26
CA ASN A 413 19.45 4.54 -0.07
C ASN A 413 20.28 3.26 0.20
N PRO A 414 21.38 3.04 -0.52
CA PRO A 414 22.19 1.83 -0.41
C PRO A 414 22.71 1.53 0.99
N GLU A 415 22.99 2.54 1.80
CA GLU A 415 23.46 2.36 3.18
C GLU A 415 22.39 1.71 4.06
N ALA A 416 21.17 2.26 4.03
CA ALA A 416 20.04 1.70 4.78
C ALA A 416 19.66 0.30 4.27
N TRP A 417 19.72 0.08 2.95
CA TRP A 417 19.52 -1.23 2.34
C TRP A 417 20.54 -2.25 2.86
N MET A 418 21.85 -1.86 2.91
CA MET A 418 22.92 -2.74 3.39
C MET A 418 22.80 -3.05 4.88
N TRP A 419 22.40 -2.06 5.68
CA TRP A 419 22.13 -2.29 7.10
C TRP A 419 20.99 -3.28 7.26
N TYR A 420 19.88 -3.07 6.57
CA TYR A 420 18.72 -3.95 6.62
C TYR A 420 19.06 -5.38 6.20
N TYR A 421 19.86 -5.53 5.12
CA TYR A 421 20.36 -6.81 4.65
C TYR A 421 21.27 -7.51 5.64
N LYS A 422 22.27 -6.79 6.20
CA LYS A 422 23.28 -7.37 7.07
C LYS A 422 22.78 -7.59 8.50
N THR A 423 22.21 -6.55 9.11
CA THR A 423 21.85 -6.55 10.54
C THR A 423 20.53 -7.31 10.76
N ILE A 424 19.49 -7.01 9.98
CA ILE A 424 18.18 -7.63 10.17
C ILE A 424 18.07 -8.95 9.39
N GLY A 425 18.52 -8.97 8.16
CA GLY A 425 18.47 -10.15 7.29
C GLY A 425 19.61 -11.14 7.51
N ALA A 426 20.59 -10.81 8.37
CA ALA A 426 21.79 -11.60 8.63
C ALA A 426 22.54 -12.04 7.36
N GLY A 427 22.48 -11.23 6.29
CA GLY A 427 23.08 -11.51 4.98
C GLY A 427 22.42 -12.66 4.19
N ARG A 428 21.32 -13.25 4.68
CA ARG A 428 20.64 -14.41 4.07
C ARG A 428 19.27 -14.09 3.47
N CYS A 429 18.59 -13.06 3.99
CA CYS A 429 17.26 -12.69 3.51
C CYS A 429 17.36 -11.79 2.28
N PRO A 430 16.80 -12.15 1.12
CA PRO A 430 16.66 -11.22 0.04
C PRO A 430 15.76 -10.04 0.42
N ILE A 431 16.02 -8.86 -0.18
CA ILE A 431 15.18 -7.67 0.00
C ILE A 431 14.40 -7.42 -1.28
N VAL A 432 13.07 -7.36 -1.18
CA VAL A 432 12.21 -6.88 -2.26
C VAL A 432 11.94 -5.39 -2.04
N ASP A 433 12.63 -4.56 -2.82
CA ASP A 433 12.41 -3.12 -2.86
C ASP A 433 11.32 -2.84 -3.89
N THR A 434 10.18 -2.30 -3.44
CA THR A 434 8.97 -2.23 -4.26
C THR A 434 8.63 -0.80 -4.62
N TRP A 435 8.46 -0.54 -5.93
CA TRP A 435 7.90 0.71 -6.39
C TRP A 435 6.46 0.54 -6.85
N TRP A 436 5.59 1.34 -6.31
CA TRP A 436 4.17 1.45 -6.66
C TRP A 436 3.53 2.65 -5.92
N GLN A 437 2.27 2.94 -6.20
CA GLN A 437 1.56 4.13 -5.71
C GLN A 437 0.15 3.77 -5.25
N THR A 438 -0.52 4.68 -4.54
CA THR A 438 -1.96 4.57 -4.27
C THR A 438 -2.73 4.40 -5.57
N GLU A 439 -2.36 5.14 -6.59
CA GLU A 439 -2.94 5.15 -7.93
C GLU A 439 -2.74 3.82 -8.68
N THR A 440 -1.63 3.16 -8.47
CA THR A 440 -1.37 1.86 -9.12
C THR A 440 -2.07 0.70 -8.44
N GLY A 441 -2.43 0.85 -7.16
CA GLY A 441 -3.16 -0.14 -6.36
C GLY A 441 -2.36 -1.39 -5.99
N ALA A 442 -1.34 -1.74 -6.77
CA ALA A 442 -0.48 -2.91 -6.56
C ALA A 442 0.95 -2.62 -6.99
N ILE A 443 1.91 -3.48 -6.59
CA ILE A 443 3.32 -3.39 -6.94
C ILE A 443 3.51 -3.44 -8.45
N MET A 444 4.32 -2.52 -8.98
CA MET A 444 4.58 -2.35 -10.41
C MET A 444 6.01 -2.75 -10.80
N ILE A 445 6.98 -2.38 -9.97
CA ILE A 445 8.41 -2.68 -10.19
C ILE A 445 8.97 -3.24 -8.87
N SER A 446 9.58 -4.42 -8.92
CA SER A 446 10.14 -5.09 -7.74
C SER A 446 10.98 -6.28 -8.15
N PRO A 447 12.04 -6.64 -7.43
CA PRO A 447 12.68 -7.94 -7.62
C PRO A 447 11.72 -9.08 -7.26
N LEU A 448 11.91 -10.21 -7.94
CA LEU A 448 11.35 -11.50 -7.51
C LEU A 448 12.46 -12.26 -6.76
N PRO A 449 12.26 -12.61 -5.50
CA PRO A 449 13.36 -12.93 -4.57
C PRO A 449 14.19 -14.16 -4.96
N GLY A 450 13.60 -15.11 -5.71
CA GLY A 450 14.31 -16.30 -6.20
C GLY A 450 14.96 -16.14 -7.57
N ALA A 451 14.68 -15.07 -8.28
CA ALA A 451 15.04 -14.89 -9.69
C ALA A 451 15.95 -13.70 -9.97
N THR A 452 15.73 -12.59 -9.28
CA THR A 452 16.35 -11.30 -9.62
C THR A 452 17.59 -11.07 -8.77
N PRO A 453 18.79 -10.91 -9.36
CA PRO A 453 19.96 -10.37 -8.64
C PRO A 453 19.63 -8.96 -8.12
N LEU A 454 19.96 -8.70 -6.84
CA LEU A 454 19.61 -7.46 -6.17
C LEU A 454 20.78 -6.45 -6.27
N LYS A 455 20.44 -5.18 -6.44
CA LYS A 455 21.36 -4.06 -6.28
C LYS A 455 20.81 -3.11 -5.22
N PRO A 456 21.56 -2.75 -4.18
CA PRO A 456 21.10 -1.83 -3.15
C PRO A 456 20.51 -0.53 -3.70
N GLY A 457 19.28 -0.20 -3.30
CA GLY A 457 18.60 1.03 -3.71
C GLY A 457 17.89 0.97 -5.07
N THR A 458 17.73 -0.22 -5.69
CA THR A 458 16.96 -0.34 -6.93
C THR A 458 15.65 -1.09 -6.73
N ALA A 459 14.59 -0.62 -7.38
CA ALA A 459 13.34 -1.36 -7.53
C ALA A 459 13.46 -2.52 -8.54
N THR A 460 14.56 -2.62 -9.26
CA THR A 460 14.95 -3.64 -10.23
C THR A 460 14.08 -3.70 -11.50
N LEU A 461 13.24 -4.71 -11.66
CA LEU A 461 12.55 -5.03 -12.93
C LEU A 461 11.02 -4.90 -12.79
N PRO A 462 10.31 -4.54 -13.88
CA PRO A 462 8.85 -4.47 -13.85
C PRO A 462 8.20 -5.82 -13.53
N PHE A 463 7.08 -5.79 -12.79
CA PHE A 463 6.27 -6.97 -12.58
C PHE A 463 5.63 -7.46 -13.89
N PHE A 464 5.20 -8.69 -13.93
CA PHE A 464 4.53 -9.29 -15.10
C PHE A 464 3.32 -8.45 -15.54
N GLY A 465 3.20 -8.23 -16.86
CA GLY A 465 2.11 -7.45 -17.44
C GLY A 465 2.24 -5.94 -17.29
N ILE A 466 3.33 -5.43 -16.70
CA ILE A 466 3.59 -4.00 -16.50
C ILE A 466 4.57 -3.50 -17.56
N ASP A 467 4.12 -2.65 -18.47
CA ASP A 467 4.91 -2.04 -19.55
C ASP A 467 5.43 -0.68 -19.10
N ALA A 468 6.48 -0.70 -18.26
CA ALA A 468 7.13 0.50 -17.72
C ALA A 468 8.22 1.01 -18.66
N ALA A 469 8.31 2.35 -18.80
CA ALA A 469 9.35 3.03 -19.56
C ALA A 469 9.80 4.32 -18.89
N ILE A 470 10.96 4.80 -19.27
CA ILE A 470 11.48 6.11 -18.86
C ILE A 470 11.62 6.95 -20.11
N VAL A 471 11.02 8.16 -20.10
CA VAL A 471 10.93 9.01 -21.27
C VAL A 471 11.40 10.44 -20.99
N ASP A 472 11.88 11.11 -22.02
CA ASP A 472 12.20 12.54 -21.99
C ASP A 472 10.92 13.42 -22.03
N ASP A 473 11.10 14.74 -22.04
CA ASP A 473 9.99 15.70 -22.13
C ASP A 473 9.21 15.60 -23.44
N ALA A 474 9.81 15.06 -24.50
CA ALA A 474 9.14 14.80 -25.78
C ALA A 474 8.41 13.45 -25.83
N GLY A 475 8.46 12.66 -24.75
CA GLY A 475 7.87 11.32 -24.66
C GLY A 475 8.67 10.22 -25.36
N ARG A 476 9.94 10.47 -25.71
CA ARG A 476 10.84 9.47 -26.31
C ARG A 476 11.57 8.71 -25.21
N GLU A 477 11.73 7.39 -25.37
CA GLU A 477 12.44 6.56 -24.41
C GLU A 477 13.92 6.99 -24.34
N VAL A 478 14.42 7.19 -23.11
CA VAL A 478 15.80 7.61 -22.85
C VAL A 478 16.76 6.41 -22.87
N GLY A 479 18.04 6.69 -23.07
CA GLY A 479 19.12 5.70 -23.05
C GLY A 479 19.43 5.14 -21.64
N PRO A 480 20.32 4.11 -21.57
CA PRO A 480 20.78 3.60 -20.28
C PRO A 480 21.48 4.68 -19.45
N ASN A 481 21.15 4.73 -18.15
CA ASN A 481 21.61 5.69 -17.15
C ASN A 481 21.15 7.16 -17.36
N GLU A 482 20.35 7.43 -18.38
CA GLU A 482 19.72 8.73 -18.54
C GLU A 482 18.47 8.80 -17.66
N GLY A 483 18.30 9.93 -16.96
CA GLY A 483 17.13 10.22 -16.15
C GLY A 483 15.95 10.71 -17.00
N GLY A 484 14.74 10.41 -16.53
CA GLY A 484 13.54 10.86 -17.21
C GLY A 484 12.27 10.60 -16.40
N LYS A 485 11.14 10.81 -17.04
CA LYS A 485 9.80 10.57 -16.48
C LYS A 485 9.44 9.09 -16.52
N LEU A 486 9.10 8.51 -15.38
CA LEU A 486 8.59 7.14 -15.33
C LEU A 486 7.15 7.11 -15.82
N VAL A 487 6.87 6.26 -16.80
CA VAL A 487 5.53 6.10 -17.40
C VAL A 487 5.15 4.64 -17.53
N ILE A 488 3.85 4.36 -17.56
CA ILE A 488 3.30 3.03 -17.85
C ILE A 488 2.49 3.11 -19.15
N ARG A 489 2.86 2.27 -20.14
CA ARG A 489 2.29 2.35 -21.50
C ARG A 489 0.94 1.67 -21.67
N LYS A 490 0.63 0.69 -20.82
CA LYS A 490 -0.60 -0.11 -20.90
C LYS A 490 -1.33 -0.15 -19.56
N PRO A 491 -2.67 -0.26 -19.56
CA PRO A 491 -3.41 -0.41 -18.32
C PRO A 491 -3.14 -1.75 -17.66
N TRP A 492 -3.25 -1.78 -16.34
CA TRP A 492 -3.14 -2.97 -15.49
C TRP A 492 -4.39 -3.12 -14.63
N PRO A 493 -4.72 -4.32 -14.13
CA PRO A 493 -5.99 -4.55 -13.46
C PRO A 493 -6.23 -3.68 -12.21
N ALA A 494 -5.21 -3.48 -11.37
CA ALA A 494 -5.30 -2.70 -10.14
C ALA A 494 -5.18 -1.18 -10.35
N MET A 495 -5.13 -0.69 -11.60
CA MET A 495 -5.08 0.75 -11.91
C MET A 495 -6.29 1.47 -11.30
N LEU A 496 -6.07 2.66 -10.73
CA LEU A 496 -7.17 3.53 -10.32
C LEU A 496 -8.18 3.72 -11.46
N ARG A 497 -9.46 3.81 -11.13
CA ARG A 497 -10.48 4.03 -12.17
C ARG A 497 -10.72 5.51 -12.44
N SER A 498 -10.55 6.32 -11.41
CA SER A 498 -10.71 7.78 -11.50
C SER A 498 -10.25 8.44 -10.19
N ILE A 499 -10.17 9.76 -10.16
CA ILE A 499 -10.34 10.55 -8.95
C ILE A 499 -11.84 10.63 -8.69
N HIS A 500 -12.27 10.36 -7.46
CA HIS A 500 -13.67 10.39 -7.05
C HIS A 500 -14.28 11.76 -7.36
N GLY A 501 -15.41 11.76 -8.08
CA GLY A 501 -16.08 12.99 -8.46
C GLY A 501 -15.36 13.89 -9.48
N ASP A 502 -14.10 13.61 -9.87
CA ASP A 502 -13.28 14.53 -10.66
C ASP A 502 -12.52 13.84 -11.82
N LYS A 503 -13.27 13.41 -12.84
CA LYS A 503 -12.72 12.84 -14.08
C LYS A 503 -11.84 13.81 -14.88
N PRO A 504 -12.13 15.13 -14.96
CA PRO A 504 -11.22 16.08 -15.61
C PRO A 504 -9.84 16.12 -14.96
N ARG A 505 -9.77 16.19 -13.62
CA ARG A 505 -8.50 16.16 -12.87
C ARG A 505 -7.74 14.84 -13.09
N TYR A 506 -8.43 13.69 -13.14
CA TYR A 506 -7.83 12.40 -13.47
C TYR A 506 -7.12 12.42 -14.84
N ARG A 507 -7.80 12.95 -15.89
CA ARG A 507 -7.21 13.07 -17.23
C ARG A 507 -6.01 14.01 -17.23
N LYS A 508 -6.16 15.19 -16.62
CA LYS A 508 -5.11 16.22 -16.57
C LYS A 508 -3.87 15.70 -15.83
N GLN A 509 -4.03 15.08 -14.69
CA GLN A 509 -2.91 14.73 -13.82
C GLN A 509 -2.12 13.51 -14.32
N TYR A 510 -2.79 12.50 -14.87
CA TYR A 510 -2.13 11.23 -15.17
C TYR A 510 -2.00 10.92 -16.66
N TRP A 511 -2.63 11.67 -17.56
CA TRP A 511 -2.73 11.31 -18.97
C TRP A 511 -2.44 12.46 -19.95
N SER A 512 -2.17 13.67 -19.47
CA SER A 512 -1.87 14.82 -20.33
C SER A 512 -0.38 15.06 -20.51
N GLU A 513 0.46 14.61 -19.58
CA GLU A 513 1.90 14.89 -19.55
C GLU A 513 2.66 14.14 -20.65
N VAL A 514 2.38 12.86 -20.84
CA VAL A 514 2.97 12.04 -21.88
C VAL A 514 1.86 11.37 -22.69
N LYS A 515 1.78 11.70 -23.97
CA LYS A 515 0.71 11.20 -24.85
C LYS A 515 0.68 9.66 -24.89
N GLY A 516 -0.46 9.08 -24.55
CA GLY A 516 -0.69 7.64 -24.64
C GLY A 516 -0.16 6.81 -23.47
N CYS A 517 0.43 7.46 -22.45
CA CYS A 517 0.98 6.79 -21.29
C CYS A 517 0.38 7.30 -19.98
N TYR A 518 0.28 6.44 -18.99
CA TYR A 518 0.04 6.85 -17.61
C TYR A 518 1.32 7.49 -17.07
N PHE A 519 1.24 8.74 -16.65
CA PHE A 519 2.32 9.49 -16.03
C PHE A 519 2.29 9.28 -14.52
N THR A 520 3.39 8.75 -13.96
CA THR A 520 3.47 8.40 -12.54
C THR A 520 3.72 9.61 -11.63
N GLY A 521 4.31 10.68 -12.17
CA GLY A 521 4.82 11.80 -11.40
C GLY A 521 6.17 11.53 -10.73
N ASP A 522 6.77 10.37 -10.98
CA ASP A 522 8.09 9.98 -10.47
C ASP A 522 9.15 10.10 -11.56
N GLY A 523 10.36 10.54 -11.15
CA GLY A 523 11.57 10.47 -11.94
C GLY A 523 12.29 9.14 -11.72
N ALA A 524 12.89 8.61 -12.79
CA ALA A 524 13.65 7.38 -12.74
C ALA A 524 14.77 7.36 -13.79
N ARG A 525 15.73 6.45 -13.63
CA ARG A 525 16.68 6.04 -14.66
C ARG A 525 16.71 4.52 -14.76
N ARG A 526 17.14 4.02 -15.90
CA ARG A 526 17.33 2.58 -16.12
C ARG A 526 18.79 2.32 -16.40
N ASP A 527 19.44 1.44 -15.62
CA ASP A 527 20.84 1.10 -15.85
C ASP A 527 21.00 0.16 -17.07
N LYS A 528 22.26 -0.13 -17.42
CA LYS A 528 22.62 -0.99 -18.55
C LYS A 528 22.14 -2.45 -18.40
N ASP A 529 21.83 -2.88 -17.18
CA ASP A 529 21.26 -4.21 -16.91
C ASP A 529 19.72 -4.21 -16.98
N GLY A 530 19.12 -3.03 -17.25
CA GLY A 530 17.69 -2.82 -17.38
C GLY A 530 16.98 -2.55 -16.06
N TYR A 531 17.70 -2.31 -14.96
CA TYR A 531 17.14 -2.08 -13.63
C TYR A 531 16.68 -0.64 -13.46
N PHE A 532 15.48 -0.48 -12.89
CA PHE A 532 14.86 0.81 -12.61
C PHE A 532 15.35 1.35 -11.26
N TRP A 533 15.89 2.55 -11.29
CA TRP A 533 16.29 3.35 -10.15
C TRP A 533 15.28 4.48 -10.02
N ILE A 534 14.52 4.48 -8.93
CA ILE A 534 13.54 5.52 -8.66
C ILE A 534 14.26 6.66 -7.95
N VAL A 535 14.23 7.85 -8.53
CA VAL A 535 14.90 9.03 -7.97
C VAL A 535 14.00 9.79 -6.99
N GLY A 536 12.70 9.73 -7.19
CA GLY A 536 11.69 10.39 -6.35
C GLY A 536 10.63 11.12 -7.16
N ARG A 537 9.81 11.93 -6.48
CA ARG A 537 8.78 12.75 -7.12
C ARG A 537 9.40 13.84 -7.97
N ILE A 538 8.86 14.08 -9.18
CA ILE A 538 9.34 15.15 -10.08
C ILE A 538 9.03 16.54 -9.50
N ASP A 539 7.94 16.67 -8.73
CA ASP A 539 7.53 17.89 -8.05
C ASP A 539 8.32 18.18 -6.76
N ASP A 540 9.03 17.20 -6.21
CA ASP A 540 9.84 17.31 -4.97
C ASP A 540 11.35 17.39 -5.24
N VAL A 541 11.76 17.69 -6.47
CA VAL A 541 13.17 17.72 -6.86
C VAL A 541 13.85 19.00 -6.35
N LEU A 542 15.02 18.84 -5.75
CA LEU A 542 15.89 19.94 -5.33
C LEU A 542 16.82 20.37 -6.48
N ASN A 543 16.95 21.69 -6.68
CA ASN A 543 17.96 22.25 -7.56
C ASN A 543 19.21 22.58 -6.74
N VAL A 544 20.29 21.79 -6.90
CA VAL A 544 21.56 21.98 -6.22
C VAL A 544 22.63 22.27 -7.26
N ALA A 545 23.20 23.47 -7.23
CA ALA A 545 24.26 23.91 -8.15
C ALA A 545 23.97 23.66 -9.65
N GLY A 546 22.70 23.79 -10.07
CA GLY A 546 22.30 23.57 -11.45
C GLY A 546 21.89 22.13 -11.80
N HIS A 547 21.99 21.20 -10.85
CA HIS A 547 21.56 19.81 -10.98
C HIS A 547 20.19 19.60 -10.31
N ARG A 548 19.30 18.85 -10.95
CA ARG A 548 18.00 18.44 -10.39
C ARG A 548 18.16 17.09 -9.73
N LEU A 549 18.29 17.08 -8.41
CA LEU A 549 18.49 15.87 -7.60
C LEU A 549 17.18 15.50 -6.88
N GLY A 550 16.88 14.21 -6.79
CA GLY A 550 15.78 13.72 -5.96
C GLY A 550 16.07 13.89 -4.47
N THR A 551 15.03 14.17 -3.67
CA THR A 551 15.17 14.35 -2.22
C THR A 551 15.67 13.10 -1.48
N ALA A 552 15.67 11.94 -2.13
CA ALA A 552 16.19 10.69 -1.58
C ALA A 552 17.73 10.55 -1.72
N GLU A 553 18.37 11.29 -2.60
CA GLU A 553 19.82 11.38 -2.78
C GLU A 553 20.44 12.47 -1.89
#